data_b604b616800b1954fbbd070ae8e4c44d
#
_entry.id   b604b616800b1954fbbd070ae8e4c44d
#
_cell.length_a   1.000
_cell.length_b   1.000
_cell.length_c   1.000
_cell.angle_alpha   90.00
_cell.angle_beta   90.00
_cell.angle_gamma   90.00
#
_symmetry.space_group_name_H-M   'P 1'
#
loop_
_entity.id
_entity.type
_entity.pdbx_description
1 polymer ?
#
loop_
_entity_poly.entity_id
_entity_poly.type
_entity_poly.pdbx_seq_one_letter_code
_entity_poly.pdbx_strand_id
1 'polypeptide(L)'
;MIPVLRKFPLLLCLLAPSPFRAQQPAASQPGSTDQNNPQRAPELLTVFPHPDTSRYLISGQANVIFQAHPGFHSPYQGANSLLGRGEYKVSLIGTLYLGLQLHRSVRYNTDILYNLEAAGGRGISEALGLAGFTNLDVVRNPTLGSVPYTARAEIHQTIGFTDKLVDTQRTQFSLATKVPERRLDLRVGKLSLPDVMDINGPGSDSHLQFLNWTTDNNGAWDYAADTRGYTNAAIVEYDDVNWSARYVLALMPTVANGVDLAWDLSQARGENVELEYRKLPLSRFLSNQRKGTIRLLGYVNHANMGVYRNANTKALASGTVPVITDHASGSTVKYGVGLNFEQELTPDLRAFGRFGWNEGQHESYAYTEVDQTFELGADLTGKHWSRPNDKVGIVGVTNAIKRDHQQYLGLGGLGFLLGDGALRYAREDILEAYYNAHNWRGLYTSLDVQLIDHPGYNLARGPVAVFSVRTHVDF
;
A
#
# COMPACT_ATOMS: atom_id res chain seq x y z
N MET A 1 11.47 12.69 18.08
CA MET A 1 11.92 13.84 17.29
C MET A 1 12.70 13.27 16.13
N ILE A 2 12.17 13.33 14.92
CA ILE A 2 12.74 12.68 13.75
C ILE A 2 14.03 13.41 13.35
N PRO A 3 15.20 12.76 13.34
CA PRO A 3 16.49 13.42 13.03
C PRO A 3 16.56 14.02 11.63
N VAL A 4 15.76 13.51 10.68
CA VAL A 4 15.70 13.96 9.28
C VAL A 4 15.34 15.45 9.16
N LEU A 5 14.46 15.98 10.02
CA LEU A 5 14.05 17.38 10.00
C LEU A 5 15.17 18.37 10.42
N ARG A 6 16.23 17.91 11.10
CA ARG A 6 17.35 18.78 11.51
C ARG A 6 18.42 18.97 10.43
N LYS A 7 18.48 18.09 9.43
CA LYS A 7 19.54 18.10 8.39
C LYS A 7 19.16 18.85 7.10
N PHE A 8 17.88 19.25 6.93
CA PHE A 8 17.38 19.90 5.71
C PHE A 8 16.60 21.20 6.01
N PRO A 9 17.25 22.31 6.43
CA PRO A 9 16.55 23.55 6.72
C PRO A 9 16.14 24.38 5.48
N LEU A 10 16.41 23.92 4.25
CA LEU A 10 16.31 24.78 3.05
C LEU A 10 15.01 24.61 2.22
N LEU A 11 14.11 23.69 2.56
CA LEU A 11 12.93 23.45 1.74
C LEU A 11 11.65 24.17 2.23
N LEU A 12 11.71 24.93 3.32
CA LEU A 12 10.53 25.58 3.91
C LEU A 12 10.36 27.07 3.53
N CYS A 13 11.24 27.64 2.69
CA CYS A 13 11.24 29.09 2.40
C CYS A 13 10.52 29.52 1.12
N LEU A 14 9.74 28.68 0.44
CA LEU A 14 9.08 29.07 -0.82
C LEU A 14 7.57 29.25 -0.76
N LEU A 15 6.97 29.35 0.43
CA LEU A 15 5.53 29.67 0.57
C LEU A 15 5.33 30.87 1.51
N ALA A 16 5.74 32.07 1.07
CA ALA A 16 5.28 33.30 1.68
C ALA A 16 4.04 33.82 0.93
N PRO A 17 2.88 34.03 1.59
CA PRO A 17 1.70 34.54 0.93
C PRO A 17 1.78 36.08 0.76
N SER A 18 1.57 36.56 -0.45
CA SER A 18 1.26 37.96 -0.71
C SER A 18 -0.16 38.28 -0.21
N PRO A 19 -0.42 39.49 0.33
CA PRO A 19 -1.73 39.79 0.89
C PRO A 19 -2.72 40.16 -0.20
N PHE A 20 -3.69 39.31 -0.49
CA PHE A 20 -4.89 39.70 -1.23
C PHE A 20 -6.10 39.81 -0.30
N ARG A 21 -6.75 40.95 -0.39
CA ARG A 21 -7.94 41.38 0.38
C ARG A 21 -9.10 40.39 0.21
N ALA A 22 -9.65 39.98 1.34
CA ALA A 22 -10.85 39.15 1.43
C ALA A 22 -12.08 39.85 0.87
N GLN A 23 -12.76 39.20 -0.08
CA GLN A 23 -14.20 39.35 -0.30
C GLN A 23 -14.84 38.03 0.12
N GLN A 24 -15.76 38.08 1.06
CA GLN A 24 -16.52 36.92 1.54
C GLN A 24 -17.40 36.39 0.41
N PRO A 25 -17.36 35.09 0.13
CA PRO A 25 -18.44 34.40 -0.58
C PRO A 25 -19.38 33.74 0.43
N ALA A 26 -20.67 33.84 0.14
CA ALA A 26 -21.77 33.22 0.87
C ALA A 26 -21.62 31.69 0.95
N ALA A 27 -22.14 31.14 2.05
CA ALA A 27 -22.19 29.69 2.31
C ALA A 27 -22.88 28.93 1.16
N SER A 28 -22.13 28.05 0.50
CA SER A 28 -22.68 27.08 -0.45
C SER A 28 -23.00 25.77 0.26
N GLN A 29 -24.24 25.32 0.14
CA GLN A 29 -24.73 24.03 0.62
C GLN A 29 -24.03 22.87 -0.13
N PRO A 30 -23.81 21.70 0.50
CA PRO A 30 -23.30 20.53 -0.17
C PRO A 30 -24.43 19.91 -1.02
N GLY A 31 -24.19 19.77 -2.32
CA GLY A 31 -25.04 18.96 -3.20
C GLY A 31 -25.72 19.70 -4.35
N SER A 32 -25.23 20.83 -4.82
CA SER A 32 -25.64 21.34 -6.13
C SER A 32 -24.54 21.07 -7.15
N THR A 33 -24.71 20.03 -7.94
CA THR A 33 -24.18 20.02 -9.31
C THR A 33 -24.60 21.34 -9.93
N ASP A 34 -23.64 22.14 -10.37
CA ASP A 34 -23.88 23.39 -11.09
C ASP A 34 -24.48 23.05 -12.46
N GLN A 35 -25.80 22.84 -12.49
CA GLN A 35 -26.57 22.45 -13.69
C GLN A 35 -26.75 23.61 -14.66
N ASN A 36 -26.18 24.79 -14.39
CA ASN A 36 -26.43 26.01 -15.17
C ASN A 36 -25.25 26.47 -16.04
N ASN A 37 -24.24 25.65 -16.27
CA ASN A 37 -23.25 25.92 -17.32
C ASN A 37 -23.29 24.82 -18.41
N PRO A 38 -24.04 25.02 -19.51
CA PRO A 38 -24.26 23.97 -20.53
C PRO A 38 -23.06 23.69 -21.43
N GLN A 39 -21.84 24.14 -21.11
CA GLN A 39 -20.72 24.13 -22.07
C GLN A 39 -19.51 23.27 -21.70
N ARG A 40 -19.51 22.52 -20.61
CA ARG A 40 -18.44 21.54 -20.39
C ARG A 40 -19.03 20.22 -19.89
N ALA A 41 -19.03 19.22 -20.75
CA ALA A 41 -19.26 17.83 -20.33
C ALA A 41 -18.27 17.50 -19.19
N PRO A 42 -18.70 16.77 -18.14
CA PRO A 42 -17.79 16.37 -17.06
C PRO A 42 -16.56 15.68 -17.67
N GLU A 43 -15.39 16.11 -17.21
CA GLU A 43 -14.13 15.57 -17.70
C GLU A 43 -14.05 14.07 -17.35
N LEU A 44 -13.84 13.23 -18.35
CA LEU A 44 -13.67 11.80 -18.15
C LEU A 44 -12.34 11.55 -17.45
N LEU A 45 -12.36 10.79 -16.36
CA LEU A 45 -11.16 10.38 -15.63
C LEU A 45 -10.53 9.09 -16.20
N THR A 46 -11.16 8.47 -17.19
CA THR A 46 -10.67 7.32 -17.97
C THR A 46 -10.66 7.66 -19.46
N VAL A 47 -9.81 7.00 -20.25
CA VAL A 47 -9.74 7.21 -21.72
C VAL A 47 -11.08 6.90 -22.38
N PHE A 48 -11.74 5.82 -21.95
CA PHE A 48 -13.07 5.40 -22.43
C PHE A 48 -14.13 5.55 -21.31
N PRO A 49 -15.39 5.85 -21.66
CA PRO A 49 -16.46 5.90 -20.68
C PRO A 49 -16.88 4.49 -20.23
N HIS A 50 -17.16 4.33 -18.94
CA HIS A 50 -17.69 3.10 -18.35
C HIS A 50 -19.10 3.34 -17.83
N PRO A 51 -20.18 3.04 -18.60
CA PRO A 51 -21.54 3.32 -18.20
C PRO A 51 -21.95 2.55 -16.94
N ASP A 52 -22.49 3.24 -15.96
CA ASP A 52 -22.96 2.67 -14.68
C ASP A 52 -24.13 1.69 -14.84
N THR A 53 -24.82 1.75 -15.99
CA THR A 53 -25.95 0.87 -16.32
C THR A 53 -25.52 -0.50 -16.84
N SER A 54 -24.29 -0.64 -17.31
CA SER A 54 -23.75 -1.89 -17.86
C SER A 54 -23.61 -2.96 -16.77
N ARG A 55 -23.93 -4.20 -17.12
CA ARG A 55 -23.68 -5.38 -16.28
C ARG A 55 -22.25 -5.93 -16.38
N TYR A 56 -21.46 -5.42 -17.30
CA TYR A 56 -20.06 -5.81 -17.47
C TYR A 56 -19.15 -4.60 -17.35
N LEU A 57 -17.95 -4.84 -16.89
CA LEU A 57 -16.84 -3.89 -16.89
C LEU A 57 -15.73 -4.47 -17.75
N ILE A 58 -15.23 -3.68 -18.69
CA ILE A 58 -13.99 -3.92 -19.40
C ILE A 58 -13.22 -2.62 -19.26
N SER A 59 -12.17 -2.63 -18.48
CA SER A 59 -11.33 -1.48 -18.16
C SER A 59 -9.91 -1.96 -17.96
N GLY A 60 -8.98 -1.07 -17.78
CA GLY A 60 -7.61 -1.44 -17.48
C GLY A 60 -6.76 -0.25 -17.15
N GLN A 61 -5.54 -0.53 -16.75
CA GLN A 61 -4.54 0.48 -16.47
C GLN A 61 -3.17 0.08 -17.00
N ALA A 62 -2.33 1.06 -17.25
CA ALA A 62 -0.92 0.85 -17.53
C ALA A 62 -0.11 1.90 -16.76
N ASN A 63 0.96 1.44 -16.11
CA ASN A 63 1.85 2.27 -15.32
C ASN A 63 3.29 2.03 -15.73
N VAL A 64 4.04 3.11 -15.96
CA VAL A 64 5.48 3.07 -16.28
C VAL A 64 6.18 4.00 -15.28
N ILE A 65 7.14 3.47 -14.55
CA ILE A 65 7.86 4.21 -13.51
C ILE A 65 9.36 4.15 -13.82
N PHE A 66 9.94 5.32 -14.09
CA PHE A 66 11.37 5.53 -14.10
C PHE A 66 11.81 5.93 -12.69
N GLN A 67 12.82 5.24 -12.13
CA GLN A 67 13.46 5.62 -10.87
C GLN A 67 14.96 5.75 -11.04
N ALA A 68 15.55 6.71 -10.33
CA ALA A 68 16.99 6.91 -10.29
C ALA A 68 17.43 7.41 -8.92
N HIS A 69 18.63 7.02 -8.50
CA HIS A 69 19.33 7.62 -7.38
C HIS A 69 20.78 7.90 -7.72
N PRO A 70 21.38 9.00 -7.21
CA PRO A 70 22.81 9.25 -7.30
C PRO A 70 23.60 8.29 -6.41
N GLY A 71 24.91 8.26 -6.55
CA GLY A 71 25.78 7.60 -5.59
C GLY A 71 25.61 8.17 -4.18
N PHE A 72 25.65 7.31 -3.16
CA PHE A 72 25.55 7.70 -1.75
C PHE A 72 26.63 7.01 -0.91
N HIS A 73 26.79 7.45 0.33
CA HIS A 73 27.79 6.86 1.24
C HIS A 73 27.44 5.40 1.56
N SER A 74 28.31 4.47 1.14
CA SER A 74 28.14 3.03 1.33
C SER A 74 29.53 2.38 1.45
N PRO A 75 30.09 2.25 2.68
CA PRO A 75 31.45 1.75 2.88
C PRO A 75 31.58 0.25 2.61
N TYR A 76 30.48 -0.49 2.59
CA TYR A 76 30.39 -1.92 2.25
C TYR A 76 29.04 -2.27 1.66
N GLN A 77 28.95 -3.41 0.97
CA GLN A 77 27.74 -3.95 0.37
C GLN A 77 27.71 -5.46 0.56
N GLY A 78 26.55 -6.00 0.95
CA GLY A 78 26.24 -7.42 0.96
C GLY A 78 25.40 -7.81 -0.26
N ALA A 79 24.93 -9.04 -0.26
CA ALA A 79 24.17 -9.59 -1.36
C ALA A 79 22.81 -8.90 -1.58
N ASN A 80 22.16 -8.48 -0.48
CA ASN A 80 20.86 -7.82 -0.50
C ASN A 80 21.00 -6.34 -0.07
N SER A 81 21.92 -5.60 -0.68
CA SER A 81 22.12 -4.18 -0.42
C SER A 81 21.51 -3.30 -1.50
N LEU A 82 20.98 -2.15 -1.10
CA LEU A 82 20.84 -1.03 -2.02
C LEU A 82 22.23 -0.64 -2.55
N LEU A 83 22.43 -0.60 -3.85
CA LEU A 83 23.75 -0.32 -4.44
C LEU A 83 24.21 1.12 -4.13
N GLY A 84 25.40 1.29 -3.56
CA GLY A 84 25.94 2.59 -3.21
C GLY A 84 26.34 3.47 -4.40
N ARG A 85 26.50 2.89 -5.59
CA ARG A 85 26.72 3.62 -6.84
C ARG A 85 25.38 4.14 -7.39
N GLY A 86 25.43 5.26 -8.14
CA GLY A 86 24.25 5.74 -8.84
C GLY A 86 23.73 4.71 -9.86
N GLU A 87 22.41 4.57 -9.91
CA GLU A 87 21.72 3.72 -10.87
C GLU A 87 20.36 4.29 -11.27
N TYR A 88 19.81 3.76 -12.35
CA TYR A 88 18.42 3.99 -12.75
C TYR A 88 17.79 2.69 -13.21
N LYS A 89 16.46 2.59 -13.07
CA LYS A 89 15.64 1.46 -13.50
C LYS A 89 14.31 1.95 -14.04
N VAL A 90 13.69 1.10 -14.84
CA VAL A 90 12.31 1.29 -15.33
C VAL A 90 11.52 0.05 -14.97
N SER A 91 10.37 0.24 -14.35
CA SER A 91 9.35 -0.78 -14.15
C SER A 91 8.10 -0.43 -14.95
N LEU A 92 7.32 -1.45 -15.27
CA LEU A 92 6.05 -1.30 -15.94
C LEU A 92 5.06 -2.35 -15.43
N ILE A 93 3.81 -1.95 -15.29
CA ILE A 93 2.70 -2.84 -15.00
C ILE A 93 1.52 -2.49 -15.90
N GLY A 94 0.82 -3.49 -16.39
CA GLY A 94 -0.43 -3.33 -17.12
C GLY A 94 -1.45 -4.33 -16.59
N THR A 95 -2.66 -3.87 -16.30
CA THR A 95 -3.73 -4.70 -15.77
C THR A 95 -5.00 -4.53 -16.61
N LEU A 96 -5.57 -5.62 -17.07
CA LEU A 96 -6.89 -5.67 -17.69
C LEU A 96 -7.92 -6.09 -16.63
N TYR A 97 -8.93 -5.26 -16.40
CA TYR A 97 -10.02 -5.49 -15.47
C TYR A 97 -11.26 -5.97 -16.20
N LEU A 98 -11.72 -7.16 -15.87
CA LEU A 98 -12.96 -7.75 -16.40
C LEU A 98 -13.91 -8.01 -15.24
N GLY A 99 -15.15 -7.57 -15.39
CA GLY A 99 -16.19 -7.79 -14.39
C GLY A 99 -17.52 -8.12 -15.04
N LEU A 100 -18.26 -9.01 -14.40
CA LEU A 100 -19.62 -9.39 -14.80
C LEU A 100 -20.55 -9.42 -13.60
N GLN A 101 -21.58 -8.58 -13.62
CA GLN A 101 -22.63 -8.59 -12.61
C GLN A 101 -23.69 -9.61 -12.98
N LEU A 102 -23.63 -10.79 -12.35
CA LEU A 102 -24.59 -11.89 -12.60
C LEU A 102 -25.96 -11.56 -12.05
N HIS A 103 -26.03 -11.04 -10.83
CA HIS A 103 -27.27 -10.67 -10.17
C HIS A 103 -27.23 -9.22 -9.70
N ARG A 104 -28.33 -8.50 -9.89
CA ARG A 104 -28.49 -7.11 -9.45
C ARG A 104 -29.90 -6.91 -8.90
N SER A 105 -30.00 -6.74 -7.61
CA SER A 105 -31.27 -6.40 -6.94
C SER A 105 -31.00 -5.49 -5.74
N VAL A 106 -32.06 -5.01 -5.09
CA VAL A 106 -31.94 -4.16 -3.90
C VAL A 106 -31.17 -4.85 -2.78
N ARG A 107 -31.36 -6.17 -2.60
CA ARG A 107 -30.77 -6.92 -1.48
C ARG A 107 -29.63 -7.86 -1.87
N TYR A 108 -29.50 -8.20 -3.14
CA TYR A 108 -28.50 -9.19 -3.58
C TYR A 108 -27.78 -8.69 -4.83
N ASN A 109 -26.46 -8.60 -4.74
CA ASN A 109 -25.60 -8.36 -5.87
C ASN A 109 -24.54 -9.46 -5.94
N THR A 110 -24.30 -9.99 -7.15
CA THR A 110 -23.27 -11.01 -7.37
C THR A 110 -22.40 -10.56 -8.52
N ASP A 111 -21.14 -10.30 -8.25
CA ASP A 111 -20.13 -9.92 -9.23
C ASP A 111 -19.13 -11.07 -9.40
N ILE A 112 -18.74 -11.37 -10.64
CA ILE A 112 -17.54 -12.13 -10.98
C ILE A 112 -16.50 -11.15 -11.47
N LEU A 113 -15.33 -11.16 -10.86
CA LEU A 113 -14.22 -10.25 -11.16
C LEU A 113 -12.99 -11.06 -11.59
N TYR A 114 -12.35 -10.62 -12.68
CA TYR A 114 -11.15 -11.26 -13.19
C TYR A 114 -10.18 -10.20 -13.70
N ASN A 115 -8.94 -10.22 -13.19
CA ASN A 115 -7.90 -9.29 -13.60
C ASN A 115 -6.71 -10.06 -14.16
N LEU A 116 -6.33 -9.73 -15.39
CA LEU A 116 -5.13 -10.20 -16.03
C LEU A 116 -4.06 -9.12 -15.94
N GLU A 117 -2.89 -9.46 -15.41
CA GLU A 117 -1.83 -8.50 -15.15
C GLU A 117 -0.50 -8.96 -15.73
N ALA A 118 0.29 -8.01 -16.20
CA ALA A 118 1.67 -8.22 -16.63
C ALA A 118 2.55 -7.16 -15.98
N ALA A 119 3.49 -7.59 -15.12
CA ALA A 119 4.50 -6.75 -14.51
C ALA A 119 5.86 -7.01 -15.16
N GLY A 120 6.60 -5.95 -15.48
CA GLY A 120 7.89 -6.06 -16.15
C GLY A 120 8.87 -4.97 -15.72
N GLY A 121 10.06 -5.01 -16.33
CA GLY A 121 11.16 -4.12 -15.93
C GLY A 121 11.79 -4.55 -14.60
N ARG A 122 12.40 -3.59 -13.88
CA ARG A 122 13.13 -3.87 -12.63
C ARG A 122 13.04 -2.68 -11.67
N GLY A 123 13.12 -2.95 -10.38
CA GLY A 123 13.36 -1.94 -9.35
C GLY A 123 14.84 -1.62 -9.18
N ILE A 124 15.13 -0.48 -8.56
CA ILE A 124 16.50 -0.14 -8.14
C ILE A 124 17.06 -1.27 -7.29
N SER A 125 18.34 -1.60 -7.49
CA SER A 125 19.04 -2.70 -6.80
C SER A 125 18.27 -4.03 -6.80
N GLU A 126 17.48 -4.31 -7.85
CA GLU A 126 16.63 -5.52 -8.00
C GLU A 126 15.62 -5.67 -6.85
N ALA A 127 15.09 -4.57 -6.35
CA ALA A 127 14.19 -4.47 -5.19
C ALA A 127 14.82 -4.98 -3.87
N LEU A 128 16.09 -4.68 -3.64
CA LEU A 128 16.84 -5.09 -2.47
C LEU A 128 17.38 -3.92 -1.67
N GLY A 129 17.63 -4.15 -0.38
CA GLY A 129 18.39 -3.27 0.49
C GLY A 129 17.61 -2.12 1.12
N LEU A 130 16.28 -2.15 1.02
CA LEU A 130 15.37 -1.21 1.68
C LEU A 130 14.25 -1.98 2.37
N ALA A 131 13.87 -1.58 3.57
CA ALA A 131 12.70 -2.12 4.25
C ALA A 131 11.41 -1.53 3.66
N GLY A 132 11.35 -0.21 3.49
CA GLY A 132 10.34 0.47 2.68
C GLY A 132 10.82 0.62 1.25
N PHE A 133 10.58 -0.39 0.39
CA PHE A 133 11.01 -0.31 -1.00
C PHE A 133 10.26 0.81 -1.75
N THR A 134 10.95 1.47 -2.68
CA THR A 134 10.55 2.76 -3.26
C THR A 134 9.51 2.69 -4.38
N ASN A 135 9.04 1.50 -4.74
CA ASN A 135 8.13 1.31 -5.88
C ASN A 135 7.32 0.02 -5.73
N LEU A 136 6.03 0.15 -5.43
CA LEU A 136 5.14 -0.99 -5.18
C LEU A 136 4.88 -1.84 -6.44
N ASP A 137 4.98 -1.26 -7.64
CA ASP A 137 4.76 -1.99 -8.91
C ASP A 137 5.89 -2.97 -9.25
N VAL A 138 6.95 -3.02 -8.44
CA VAL A 138 8.08 -3.93 -8.69
C VAL A 138 7.84 -5.27 -8.01
N VAL A 139 7.82 -6.33 -8.81
CA VAL A 139 7.84 -7.71 -8.30
C VAL A 139 9.25 -8.04 -7.82
N ARG A 140 9.38 -8.45 -6.54
CA ARG A 140 10.68 -8.75 -5.92
C ARG A 140 11.44 -9.89 -6.62
N ASN A 141 10.73 -10.82 -7.26
CA ASN A 141 11.35 -11.94 -7.96
C ASN A 141 11.60 -11.62 -9.44
N PRO A 142 12.82 -11.20 -9.84
CA PRO A 142 13.10 -10.76 -11.20
C PRO A 142 13.10 -11.89 -12.23
N THR A 143 13.07 -13.16 -11.79
CA THR A 143 13.09 -14.33 -12.69
C THR A 143 11.72 -14.63 -13.30
N LEU A 144 10.65 -14.05 -12.78
CA LEU A 144 9.29 -14.31 -13.26
C LEU A 144 8.97 -13.73 -14.64
N GLY A 145 9.77 -12.77 -15.11
CA GLY A 145 9.55 -12.12 -16.40
C GLY A 145 8.21 -11.38 -16.51
N SER A 146 7.93 -10.85 -17.70
CA SER A 146 6.72 -10.05 -17.99
C SER A 146 5.56 -10.89 -18.55
N VAL A 147 5.51 -12.19 -18.28
CA VAL A 147 4.42 -13.04 -18.76
C VAL A 147 3.12 -12.68 -18.03
N PRO A 148 2.01 -12.46 -18.76
CA PRO A 148 0.73 -12.18 -18.14
C PRO A 148 0.29 -13.30 -17.18
N TYR A 149 -0.29 -12.90 -16.05
CA TYR A 149 -0.78 -13.82 -15.01
C TYR A 149 -2.14 -13.37 -14.48
N THR A 150 -2.88 -14.32 -13.92
CA THR A 150 -4.10 -13.99 -13.17
C THR A 150 -3.73 -13.31 -11.86
N ALA A 151 -4.03 -12.03 -11.75
CA ALA A 151 -3.89 -11.24 -10.53
C ALA A 151 -5.08 -11.49 -9.60
N ARG A 152 -6.30 -11.33 -10.12
CA ARG A 152 -7.54 -11.57 -9.36
C ARG A 152 -8.48 -12.47 -10.16
N ALA A 153 -9.17 -13.36 -9.45
CA ALA A 153 -10.26 -14.19 -9.98
C ALA A 153 -11.17 -14.51 -8.79
N GLU A 154 -12.22 -13.71 -8.58
CA GLU A 154 -13.03 -13.80 -7.39
C GLU A 154 -14.53 -13.69 -7.69
N ILE A 155 -15.34 -14.24 -6.79
CA ILE A 155 -16.77 -14.00 -6.69
C ILE A 155 -16.98 -13.08 -5.49
N HIS A 156 -17.68 -11.97 -5.73
CA HIS A 156 -18.13 -11.03 -4.70
C HIS A 156 -19.65 -11.09 -4.60
N GLN A 157 -20.16 -11.42 -3.42
CA GLN A 157 -21.58 -11.52 -3.11
C GLN A 157 -21.95 -10.52 -2.02
N THR A 158 -22.85 -9.58 -2.34
CA THR A 158 -23.47 -8.68 -1.37
C THR A 158 -24.85 -9.20 -0.96
N ILE A 159 -25.12 -9.23 0.35
CA ILE A 159 -26.41 -9.61 0.94
C ILE A 159 -26.89 -8.47 1.84
N GLY A 160 -28.00 -7.80 1.45
CA GLY A 160 -28.56 -6.66 2.17
C GLY A 160 -29.54 -7.05 3.27
N PHE A 161 -29.40 -6.37 4.42
CA PHE A 161 -30.32 -6.49 5.56
C PHE A 161 -31.33 -5.33 5.65
N THR A 162 -31.22 -4.32 4.77
CA THR A 162 -32.10 -3.16 4.69
C THR A 162 -32.36 -2.82 3.24
N ASP A 163 -33.52 -2.18 2.98
CA ASP A 163 -33.87 -1.65 1.66
C ASP A 163 -33.32 -0.23 1.45
N LYS A 164 -32.78 0.40 2.48
CA LYS A 164 -32.11 1.69 2.38
C LYS A 164 -30.76 1.50 1.70
N LEU A 165 -30.60 2.16 0.54
CA LEU A 165 -29.40 2.09 -0.29
C LEU A 165 -28.51 3.30 -0.05
N VAL A 166 -27.21 3.08 -0.13
CA VAL A 166 -26.16 4.11 -0.18
C VAL A 166 -25.45 4.04 -1.52
N ASP A 167 -25.08 5.20 -2.03
CA ASP A 167 -24.32 5.28 -3.27
C ASP A 167 -22.89 4.77 -3.05
N THR A 168 -22.37 4.03 -4.02
CA THR A 168 -20.99 3.56 -4.07
C THR A 168 -20.42 3.79 -5.45
N GLN A 169 -19.09 3.79 -5.56
CA GLN A 169 -18.43 3.89 -6.85
C GLN A 169 -18.27 2.50 -7.48
N ARG A 170 -18.55 2.45 -8.78
CA ARG A 170 -18.24 1.28 -9.59
C ARG A 170 -16.73 1.22 -9.81
N THR A 171 -16.12 0.10 -9.47
CA THR A 171 -14.67 -0.11 -9.55
C THR A 171 -14.38 -1.52 -10.08
N GLN A 172 -13.10 -1.83 -10.26
CA GLN A 172 -12.62 -3.19 -10.55
C GLN A 172 -12.86 -4.19 -9.39
N PHE A 173 -13.27 -3.72 -8.20
CA PHE A 173 -13.56 -4.55 -7.02
C PHE A 173 -15.05 -4.75 -6.76
N SER A 174 -15.92 -3.94 -7.37
CA SER A 174 -17.37 -4.05 -7.27
C SER A 174 -18.07 -3.30 -8.41
N LEU A 175 -19.04 -3.94 -9.06
CA LEU A 175 -19.79 -3.33 -10.15
C LEU A 175 -21.06 -2.64 -9.67
N ALA A 176 -21.39 -2.71 -8.40
CA ALA A 176 -22.54 -2.05 -7.82
C ALA A 176 -22.31 -0.53 -7.75
N THR A 177 -23.35 0.25 -8.12
CA THR A 177 -23.38 1.72 -7.94
C THR A 177 -24.17 2.14 -6.71
N LYS A 178 -24.95 1.19 -6.16
CA LYS A 178 -25.71 1.31 -4.92
C LYS A 178 -25.68 0.00 -4.17
N VAL A 179 -25.50 0.08 -2.86
CA VAL A 179 -25.50 -1.08 -1.97
C VAL A 179 -26.39 -0.84 -0.76
N PRO A 180 -26.95 -1.88 -0.12
CA PRO A 180 -27.66 -1.73 1.14
C PRO A 180 -26.79 -1.12 2.20
N GLU A 181 -27.34 -0.17 2.99
CA GLU A 181 -26.63 0.52 4.08
C GLU A 181 -26.10 -0.45 5.15
N ARG A 182 -26.86 -1.57 5.37
CA ARG A 182 -26.43 -2.69 6.21
C ARG A 182 -26.39 -3.94 5.36
N ARG A 183 -25.23 -4.56 5.30
CA ARG A 183 -25.01 -5.69 4.40
C ARG A 183 -23.92 -6.63 4.91
N LEU A 184 -23.91 -7.81 4.34
CA LEU A 184 -22.81 -8.76 4.40
C LEU A 184 -22.20 -8.83 2.99
N ASP A 185 -20.91 -8.61 2.90
CA ASP A 185 -20.12 -8.81 1.70
C ASP A 185 -19.26 -10.07 1.87
N LEU A 186 -19.35 -10.99 0.93
CA LEU A 186 -18.59 -12.24 0.89
C LEU A 186 -17.72 -12.25 -0.36
N ARG A 187 -16.43 -12.56 -0.21
CA ARG A 187 -15.52 -12.72 -1.34
C ARG A 187 -14.78 -14.04 -1.23
N VAL A 188 -14.63 -14.73 -2.34
CA VAL A 188 -13.88 -15.99 -2.42
C VAL A 188 -13.15 -16.06 -3.74
N GLY A 189 -11.87 -16.36 -3.69
CA GLY A 189 -11.05 -16.53 -4.88
C GLY A 189 -9.63 -16.00 -4.72
N LYS A 190 -8.97 -15.73 -5.84
CA LYS A 190 -7.66 -15.09 -5.89
C LYS A 190 -7.83 -13.57 -5.81
N LEU A 191 -7.15 -12.93 -4.85
CA LEU A 191 -7.24 -11.49 -4.59
C LEU A 191 -5.98 -11.03 -3.81
N SER A 192 -5.86 -9.72 -3.57
CA SER A 192 -4.87 -9.16 -2.65
C SER A 192 -5.57 -8.72 -1.36
N LEU A 193 -4.98 -8.98 -0.18
CA LEU A 193 -5.57 -8.58 1.10
C LEU A 193 -5.69 -7.04 1.24
N PRO A 194 -4.71 -6.24 0.79
CA PRO A 194 -4.83 -4.78 0.74
C PRO A 194 -5.99 -4.22 -0.08
N ASP A 195 -6.62 -5.02 -0.96
CA ASP A 195 -7.83 -4.60 -1.68
C ASP A 195 -9.02 -4.34 -0.74
N VAL A 196 -9.01 -4.93 0.47
CA VAL A 196 -10.14 -4.92 1.40
C VAL A 196 -9.78 -4.54 2.84
N MET A 197 -8.50 -4.60 3.23
CA MET A 197 -8.02 -4.29 4.58
C MET A 197 -6.92 -3.23 4.54
N ASP A 198 -6.74 -2.49 5.62
CA ASP A 198 -5.76 -1.42 5.79
C ASP A 198 -5.88 -0.29 4.75
N ILE A 199 -7.04 -0.17 4.10
CA ILE A 199 -7.29 0.85 3.07
C ILE A 199 -7.16 2.24 3.69
N ASN A 200 -6.44 3.13 2.99
CA ASN A 200 -6.28 4.52 3.38
C ASN A 200 -6.43 5.39 2.13
N GLY A 201 -7.46 6.24 2.12
CA GLY A 201 -7.78 7.04 0.94
C GLY A 201 -6.65 7.95 0.44
N PRO A 202 -5.84 8.60 1.30
CA PRO A 202 -4.66 9.35 0.88
C PRO A 202 -3.42 8.52 0.55
N GLY A 203 -3.27 7.31 1.10
CA GLY A 203 -2.02 6.55 1.07
C GLY A 203 -2.02 5.25 0.25
N SER A 204 -3.19 4.61 0.03
CA SER A 204 -3.25 3.27 -0.58
C SER A 204 -3.54 3.29 -2.08
N ASP A 205 -2.76 4.02 -2.86
CA ASP A 205 -2.87 4.05 -4.33
C ASP A 205 -1.49 4.31 -4.97
N SER A 206 -0.71 3.27 -5.14
CA SER A 206 0.62 3.32 -5.75
C SER A 206 0.62 3.79 -7.20
N HIS A 207 -0.52 3.80 -7.88
CA HIS A 207 -0.62 4.24 -9.27
C HIS A 207 -0.81 5.77 -9.41
N LEU A 208 -1.43 6.43 -8.43
CA LEU A 208 -1.74 7.85 -8.49
C LEU A 208 -1.22 8.66 -7.28
N GLN A 209 -0.75 7.98 -6.22
CA GLN A 209 -0.29 8.60 -4.97
C GLN A 209 1.17 8.21 -4.67
N PHE A 210 1.46 7.82 -3.42
CA PHE A 210 2.79 7.41 -2.96
C PHE A 210 3.25 6.11 -3.61
N LEU A 211 4.57 5.92 -3.73
CA LEU A 211 5.18 4.74 -4.34
C LEU A 211 5.77 3.77 -3.31
N ASN A 212 6.08 4.27 -2.11
CA ASN A 212 6.79 3.49 -1.09
C ASN A 212 5.90 2.37 -0.52
N TRP A 213 6.45 1.17 -0.41
CA TRP A 213 5.73 0.00 0.08
C TRP A 213 5.14 0.20 1.48
N THR A 214 5.91 0.81 2.40
CA THR A 214 5.46 1.03 3.79
C THR A 214 4.56 2.25 3.97
N THR A 215 4.33 3.03 2.90
CA THR A 215 3.32 4.08 2.82
C THR A 215 2.01 3.55 2.24
N ASP A 216 2.07 2.72 1.20
CA ASP A 216 0.88 2.18 0.54
C ASP A 216 0.10 1.25 1.48
N ASN A 217 0.81 0.42 2.22
CA ASN A 217 0.25 -0.50 3.21
C ASN A 217 1.07 -0.48 4.51
N ASN A 218 0.46 -0.96 5.60
CA ASN A 218 1.13 -1.09 6.89
C ASN A 218 2.37 -1.98 6.78
N GLY A 219 3.59 -1.41 6.90
CA GLY A 219 4.83 -2.14 6.74
C GLY A 219 5.00 -3.33 7.69
N ALA A 220 4.44 -3.28 8.90
CA ALA A 220 4.52 -4.38 9.86
C ALA A 220 3.42 -5.45 9.69
N TRP A 221 2.54 -5.29 8.71
CA TRP A 221 1.53 -6.28 8.37
C TRP A 221 2.07 -7.27 7.34
N ASP A 222 2.60 -8.38 7.79
CA ASP A 222 3.13 -9.46 6.95
C ASP A 222 1.97 -10.28 6.37
N TYR A 223 1.17 -9.64 5.50
CA TYR A 223 -0.06 -10.23 4.97
C TYR A 223 0.21 -11.38 4.01
N ALA A 224 -0.66 -12.38 4.05
CA ALA A 224 -0.57 -13.58 3.23
C ALA A 224 -0.62 -13.25 1.73
N ALA A 225 0.47 -13.49 1.01
CA ALA A 225 0.58 -13.27 -0.43
C ALA A 225 1.72 -14.09 -1.05
N ASP A 226 1.57 -14.41 -2.34
CA ASP A 226 2.69 -14.84 -3.18
C ASP A 226 3.62 -13.64 -3.48
N THR A 227 4.75 -13.87 -4.14
CA THR A 227 5.73 -12.82 -4.49
C THR A 227 5.17 -11.70 -5.38
N ARG A 228 3.95 -11.84 -5.92
CA ARG A 228 3.26 -10.82 -6.70
C ARG A 228 2.21 -10.04 -5.90
N GLY A 229 2.02 -10.36 -4.61
CA GLY A 229 1.06 -9.69 -3.74
C GLY A 229 -0.34 -10.30 -3.74
N TYR A 230 -0.55 -11.50 -4.30
CA TYR A 230 -1.85 -12.17 -4.40
C TYR A 230 -1.90 -13.48 -3.65
N THR A 231 -3.10 -13.83 -3.17
CA THR A 231 -3.36 -15.12 -2.53
C THR A 231 -4.77 -15.61 -2.85
N ASN A 232 -5.07 -16.87 -2.55
CA ASN A 232 -6.44 -17.36 -2.51
C ASN A 232 -6.99 -17.18 -1.10
N ALA A 233 -8.14 -16.50 -0.99
CA ALA A 233 -8.73 -16.17 0.29
C ALA A 233 -10.26 -16.29 0.28
N ALA A 234 -10.81 -16.39 1.50
CA ALA A 234 -12.22 -16.19 1.79
C ALA A 234 -12.37 -15.01 2.75
N ILE A 235 -13.25 -14.09 2.41
CA ILE A 235 -13.49 -12.85 3.15
C ILE A 235 -14.95 -12.77 3.53
N VAL A 236 -15.19 -12.41 4.78
CA VAL A 236 -16.52 -12.08 5.32
C VAL A 236 -16.44 -10.68 5.90
N GLU A 237 -17.24 -9.76 5.37
CA GLU A 237 -17.34 -8.40 5.85
C GLU A 237 -18.78 -8.06 6.20
N TYR A 238 -19.00 -7.55 7.41
CA TYR A 238 -20.28 -6.95 7.79
C TYR A 238 -20.13 -5.44 7.84
N ASP A 239 -20.96 -4.76 7.06
CA ASP A 239 -21.06 -3.30 7.03
C ASP A 239 -22.30 -2.81 7.74
N ASP A 240 -22.14 -1.85 8.64
CA ASP A 240 -23.19 -1.01 9.20
C ASP A 240 -22.96 0.46 8.80
N VAL A 241 -23.86 1.34 9.16
CA VAL A 241 -23.86 2.77 8.82
C VAL A 241 -22.53 3.47 9.16
N ASN A 242 -21.94 3.15 10.31
CA ASN A 242 -20.79 3.84 10.87
C ASN A 242 -19.58 2.96 11.13
N TRP A 243 -19.70 1.66 10.97
CA TRP A 243 -18.63 0.72 11.26
C TRP A 243 -18.70 -0.50 10.35
N SER A 244 -17.59 -1.18 10.20
CA SER A 244 -17.55 -2.51 9.59
C SER A 244 -16.59 -3.42 10.34
N ALA A 245 -16.82 -4.72 10.20
CA ALA A 245 -15.94 -5.76 10.71
C ALA A 245 -15.63 -6.75 9.59
N ARG A 246 -14.34 -7.07 9.40
CA ARG A 246 -13.86 -7.96 8.35
C ARG A 246 -13.08 -9.11 8.97
N TYR A 247 -13.27 -10.30 8.41
CA TYR A 247 -12.44 -11.46 8.69
C TYR A 247 -11.96 -12.05 7.37
N VAL A 248 -10.68 -12.36 7.30
CA VAL A 248 -10.04 -12.97 6.13
C VAL A 248 -9.31 -14.23 6.53
N LEU A 249 -9.55 -15.32 5.81
CA LEU A 249 -8.76 -16.55 5.83
C LEU A 249 -8.06 -16.70 4.48
N ALA A 250 -6.73 -16.75 4.48
CA ALA A 250 -5.91 -16.72 3.28
C ALA A 250 -4.83 -17.81 3.27
N LEU A 251 -4.42 -18.25 2.08
CA LEU A 251 -3.28 -19.14 1.91
C LEU A 251 -1.96 -18.38 2.08
N MET A 252 -1.02 -18.95 2.81
CA MET A 252 0.36 -18.46 2.91
C MET A 252 1.22 -19.02 1.79
N PRO A 253 2.29 -18.34 1.37
CA PRO A 253 3.27 -18.94 0.46
C PRO A 253 4.02 -20.11 1.13
N THR A 254 4.55 -21.02 0.33
CA THR A 254 5.29 -22.20 0.81
C THR A 254 6.65 -21.86 1.40
N VAL A 255 7.26 -20.77 0.93
CA VAL A 255 8.53 -20.20 1.40
C VAL A 255 8.42 -18.66 1.41
N ALA A 256 9.26 -17.98 2.15
CA ALA A 256 9.27 -16.52 2.19
C ALA A 256 9.39 -15.93 0.78
N ASN A 257 8.49 -14.98 0.45
CA ASN A 257 8.38 -14.35 -0.85
C ASN A 257 8.29 -15.37 -2.02
N GLY A 258 7.68 -16.55 -1.79
CA GLY A 258 7.53 -17.61 -2.77
C GLY A 258 6.42 -17.36 -3.78
N VAL A 259 6.47 -18.08 -4.92
CA VAL A 259 5.42 -18.04 -5.95
C VAL A 259 4.26 -18.97 -5.60
N ASP A 260 4.58 -20.13 -5.01
CA ASP A 260 3.62 -21.20 -4.74
C ASP A 260 2.96 -21.02 -3.38
N LEU A 261 1.64 -21.18 -3.35
CA LEU A 261 0.83 -21.12 -2.14
C LEU A 261 0.67 -22.49 -1.51
N ALA A 262 0.70 -22.56 -0.18
CA ALA A 262 0.43 -23.75 0.60
C ALA A 262 -1.07 -24.00 0.69
N TRP A 263 -1.55 -25.13 0.15
CA TRP A 263 -2.97 -25.47 0.12
C TRP A 263 -3.47 -26.20 1.38
N ASP A 264 -2.56 -26.62 2.25
CA ASP A 264 -2.93 -27.21 3.53
C ASP A 264 -3.11 -26.14 4.60
N LEU A 265 -4.34 -25.69 4.78
CA LEU A 265 -4.71 -24.69 5.78
C LEU A 265 -4.44 -25.13 7.23
N SER A 266 -4.23 -26.41 7.48
CA SER A 266 -3.85 -26.90 8.83
C SER A 266 -2.39 -26.56 9.16
N GLN A 267 -1.54 -26.41 8.15
CA GLN A 267 -0.10 -26.15 8.27
C GLN A 267 0.24 -24.68 8.01
N ALA A 268 -0.42 -24.06 7.02
CA ALA A 268 -0.09 -22.71 6.60
C ALA A 268 -1.36 -21.92 6.24
N ARG A 269 -1.60 -20.79 6.93
CA ARG A 269 -2.71 -19.89 6.70
C ARG A 269 -2.47 -18.52 7.32
N GLY A 270 -3.04 -17.50 6.74
CA GLY A 270 -3.14 -16.16 7.32
C GLY A 270 -4.56 -15.90 7.78
N GLU A 271 -4.74 -15.54 9.03
CA GLU A 271 -6.02 -15.12 9.62
C GLU A 271 -5.93 -13.64 9.97
N ASN A 272 -6.86 -12.82 9.45
CA ASN A 272 -6.84 -11.38 9.66
C ASN A 272 -8.22 -10.89 10.09
N VAL A 273 -8.24 -9.93 11.01
CA VAL A 273 -9.46 -9.24 11.47
C VAL A 273 -9.23 -7.75 11.37
N GLU A 274 -10.20 -7.02 10.82
CA GLU A 274 -10.18 -5.56 10.85
C GLU A 274 -11.52 -5.03 11.34
N LEU A 275 -11.44 -4.03 12.23
CA LEU A 275 -12.58 -3.23 12.68
C LEU A 275 -12.40 -1.81 12.18
N GLU A 276 -13.39 -1.29 11.47
CA GLU A 276 -13.42 0.07 10.94
C GLU A 276 -14.51 0.90 11.62
N TYR A 277 -14.19 2.15 11.97
CA TYR A 277 -15.15 3.12 12.47
C TYR A 277 -15.03 4.44 11.69
N ARG A 278 -16.14 4.87 11.07
CA ARG A 278 -16.23 5.98 10.10
C ARG A 278 -16.65 7.33 10.69
N LYS A 279 -16.67 7.48 11.99
CA LYS A 279 -16.98 8.75 12.69
C LYS A 279 -15.90 9.07 13.71
N LEU A 280 -14.70 9.35 13.23
CA LEU A 280 -13.59 9.70 14.12
C LEU A 280 -13.99 10.88 15.02
N PRO A 281 -13.75 10.84 16.35
CA PRO A 281 -14.12 11.93 17.27
C PRO A 281 -13.54 13.29 16.91
N LEU A 282 -12.41 13.31 16.17
CA LEU A 282 -11.78 14.55 15.71
C LEU A 282 -12.69 15.37 14.77
N SER A 283 -13.59 14.71 14.06
CA SER A 283 -14.58 15.38 13.20
C SER A 283 -15.50 16.35 13.98
N ARG A 284 -15.70 16.13 15.28
CA ARG A 284 -16.46 17.04 16.15
C ARG A 284 -15.78 18.40 16.35
N PHE A 285 -14.46 18.46 16.28
CA PHE A 285 -13.67 19.68 16.45
C PHE A 285 -13.46 20.43 15.14
N LEU A 286 -13.54 19.76 13.99
CA LEU A 286 -13.25 20.33 12.69
C LEU A 286 -14.48 20.90 11.97
N SER A 287 -15.56 20.27 11.99
CA SER A 287 -16.96 20.59 11.65
C SER A 287 -17.71 19.28 11.47
N ASN A 288 -19.03 19.27 11.70
CA ASN A 288 -19.85 18.04 11.61
C ASN A 288 -19.92 17.39 10.21
N GLN A 289 -19.30 17.99 9.20
CA GLN A 289 -19.31 17.51 7.82
C GLN A 289 -17.99 16.85 7.40
N ARG A 290 -16.94 16.84 8.26
CA ARG A 290 -15.64 16.27 7.92
C ARG A 290 -15.62 14.77 8.19
N LYS A 291 -15.25 14.00 7.17
CA LYS A 291 -15.14 12.55 7.28
C LYS A 291 -13.83 12.18 7.97
N GLY A 292 -13.89 11.19 8.83
CA GLY A 292 -12.70 10.61 9.45
C GLY A 292 -12.97 9.14 9.79
N THR A 293 -12.00 8.31 9.51
CA THR A 293 -12.07 6.85 9.66
C THR A 293 -10.88 6.37 10.48
N ILE A 294 -11.11 5.38 11.33
CA ILE A 294 -10.06 4.65 12.05
C ILE A 294 -10.28 3.17 11.85
N ARG A 295 -9.19 2.42 11.66
CA ARG A 295 -9.18 0.97 11.47
C ARG A 295 -8.21 0.33 12.44
N LEU A 296 -8.63 -0.80 13.02
CA LEU A 296 -7.82 -1.65 13.87
C LEU A 296 -7.68 -3.00 13.20
N LEU A 297 -6.46 -3.36 12.85
CA LEU A 297 -6.09 -4.61 12.23
C LEU A 297 -5.41 -5.52 13.25
N GLY A 298 -5.74 -6.80 13.24
CA GLY A 298 -5.02 -7.87 13.92
C GLY A 298 -4.80 -9.02 12.95
N TYR A 299 -3.63 -9.68 13.00
CA TYR A 299 -3.36 -10.84 12.17
C TYR A 299 -2.57 -11.93 12.89
N VAL A 300 -2.78 -13.15 12.44
CA VAL A 300 -2.03 -14.35 12.85
C VAL A 300 -1.69 -15.17 11.59
N ASN A 301 -0.41 -15.41 11.38
CA ASN A 301 0.09 -16.24 10.29
C ASN A 301 0.66 -17.54 10.83
N HIS A 302 0.23 -18.65 10.27
CA HIS A 302 0.84 -19.96 10.43
C HIS A 302 1.59 -20.30 9.13
N ALA A 303 2.87 -20.58 9.22
CA ALA A 303 3.68 -20.97 8.05
C ALA A 303 4.97 -21.69 8.50
N ASN A 304 5.77 -22.11 7.53
CA ASN A 304 7.07 -22.71 7.77
C ASN A 304 8.15 -21.63 7.92
N MET A 305 8.03 -20.78 8.93
CA MET A 305 8.92 -19.63 9.17
C MET A 305 10.12 -20.04 10.05
N GLY A 306 11.30 -19.51 9.71
CA GLY A 306 12.48 -19.63 10.55
C GLY A 306 12.41 -18.70 11.78
N VAL A 307 13.18 -19.07 12.81
CA VAL A 307 13.29 -18.33 14.08
C VAL A 307 14.64 -17.65 14.15
N TYR A 308 14.69 -16.30 14.14
CA TYR A 308 15.93 -15.52 14.15
C TYR A 308 16.87 -15.89 15.29
N ARG A 309 16.35 -16.04 16.51
CA ARG A 309 17.17 -16.42 17.70
C ARG A 309 17.87 -17.76 17.52
N ASN A 310 17.21 -18.75 16.93
CA ASN A 310 17.78 -20.07 16.71
C ASN A 310 18.92 -20.00 15.66
N ALA A 311 18.71 -19.27 14.57
CA ALA A 311 19.72 -19.03 13.56
C ALA A 311 20.93 -18.30 14.13
N ASN A 312 20.71 -17.26 14.93
CA ASN A 312 21.78 -16.49 15.61
C ASN A 312 22.59 -17.38 16.56
N THR A 313 21.92 -18.18 17.40
CA THR A 313 22.57 -19.05 18.37
C THR A 313 23.47 -20.09 17.70
N LYS A 314 22.97 -20.74 16.63
CA LYS A 314 23.78 -21.68 15.85
C LYS A 314 24.98 -21.00 15.20
N ALA A 315 24.77 -19.85 14.57
CA ALA A 315 25.83 -19.10 13.90
C ALA A 315 26.95 -18.69 14.87
N LEU A 316 26.60 -18.17 16.05
CA LEU A 316 27.57 -17.81 17.08
C LEU A 316 28.34 -19.01 17.63
N ALA A 317 27.70 -20.17 17.78
CA ALA A 317 28.35 -21.39 18.24
C ALA A 317 29.30 -22.02 17.23
N SER A 318 28.99 -21.88 15.92
CA SER A 318 29.77 -22.48 14.83
C SER A 318 30.74 -21.51 14.15
N GLY A 319 30.65 -20.19 14.43
CA GLY A 319 31.42 -19.16 13.74
C GLY A 319 31.04 -18.98 12.26
N THR A 320 29.78 -19.29 11.91
CA THR A 320 29.26 -19.20 10.53
C THR A 320 28.26 -18.05 10.40
N VAL A 321 27.89 -17.68 9.16
CA VAL A 321 26.79 -16.77 8.88
C VAL A 321 25.46 -17.45 9.22
N PRO A 322 24.51 -16.79 9.89
CA PRO A 322 23.21 -17.39 10.18
C PRO A 322 22.37 -17.56 8.91
N VAL A 323 21.68 -18.71 8.82
CA VAL A 323 20.75 -19.04 7.73
C VAL A 323 19.37 -19.29 8.35
N ILE A 324 18.42 -18.42 8.05
CA ILE A 324 17.09 -18.45 8.68
C ILE A 324 16.30 -19.69 8.30
N THR A 325 16.40 -20.13 7.04
CA THR A 325 15.68 -21.29 6.50
C THR A 325 16.10 -22.62 7.12
N ASP A 326 17.32 -22.73 7.66
CA ASP A 326 17.79 -23.94 8.39
C ASP A 326 17.02 -24.17 9.71
N HIS A 327 16.28 -23.17 10.15
CA HIS A 327 15.52 -23.15 11.40
C HIS A 327 14.02 -22.98 11.17
N ALA A 328 13.58 -23.13 9.92
CA ALA A 328 12.18 -23.20 9.57
C ALA A 328 11.59 -24.51 10.09
N SER A 329 10.44 -24.44 10.72
CA SER A 329 9.67 -25.58 11.18
C SER A 329 8.21 -25.40 10.84
N GLY A 330 7.54 -26.49 10.50
CA GLY A 330 6.14 -26.45 10.09
C GLY A 330 5.25 -25.80 11.16
N SER A 331 4.34 -24.93 10.74
CA SER A 331 3.31 -24.29 11.59
C SER A 331 3.85 -23.40 12.72
N THR A 332 4.92 -22.65 12.48
CA THR A 332 5.32 -21.55 13.35
C THR A 332 4.29 -20.43 13.26
N VAL A 333 4.19 -19.59 14.30
CA VAL A 333 3.15 -18.59 14.44
C VAL A 333 3.75 -17.19 14.57
N LYS A 334 3.44 -16.33 13.61
CA LYS A 334 3.75 -14.89 13.65
C LYS A 334 2.46 -14.10 13.78
N TYR A 335 2.45 -13.06 14.59
CA TYR A 335 1.26 -12.23 14.80
C TYR A 335 1.62 -10.75 14.94
N GLY A 336 0.64 -9.91 14.66
CA GLY A 336 0.82 -8.46 14.76
C GLY A 336 -0.50 -7.71 14.79
N VAL A 337 -0.36 -6.40 14.96
CA VAL A 337 -1.48 -5.46 15.02
C VAL A 337 -1.17 -4.20 14.23
N GLY A 338 -2.20 -3.58 13.69
CA GLY A 338 -2.14 -2.32 12.96
C GLY A 338 -3.20 -1.33 13.41
N LEU A 339 -2.85 -0.06 13.32
CA LEU A 339 -3.77 1.06 13.44
C LEU A 339 -3.63 1.92 12.19
N ASN A 340 -4.75 2.25 11.54
CA ASN A 340 -4.80 3.11 10.37
C ASN A 340 -5.86 4.19 10.62
N PHE A 341 -5.55 5.42 10.29
CA PHE A 341 -6.53 6.50 10.35
C PHE A 341 -6.38 7.47 9.18
N GLU A 342 -7.50 8.08 8.82
CA GLU A 342 -7.58 9.17 7.86
C GLU A 342 -8.59 10.20 8.32
N GLN A 343 -8.35 11.49 8.04
CA GLN A 343 -9.21 12.59 8.44
C GLN A 343 -9.19 13.70 7.41
N GLU A 344 -10.37 14.10 6.92
CA GLU A 344 -10.53 15.33 6.17
C GLU A 344 -10.36 16.54 7.12
N LEU A 345 -9.34 17.35 6.88
CA LEU A 345 -9.08 18.58 7.63
C LEU A 345 -9.83 19.77 6.98
N THR A 346 -9.79 19.82 5.65
CA THR A 346 -10.57 20.76 4.82
C THR A 346 -11.23 19.98 3.68
N PRO A 347 -12.06 20.57 2.80
CA PRO A 347 -12.58 19.90 1.61
C PRO A 347 -11.50 19.35 0.67
N ASP A 348 -10.29 19.92 0.74
CA ASP A 348 -9.22 19.67 -0.20
C ASP A 348 -7.97 19.06 0.44
N LEU A 349 -7.86 19.12 1.78
CA LEU A 349 -6.72 18.61 2.57
C LEU A 349 -7.16 17.45 3.44
N ARG A 350 -6.48 16.30 3.32
CA ARG A 350 -6.65 15.14 4.18
C ARG A 350 -5.34 14.84 4.90
N ALA A 351 -5.43 14.39 6.15
CA ALA A 351 -4.32 13.82 6.90
C ALA A 351 -4.56 12.33 7.13
N PHE A 352 -3.49 11.56 7.22
CA PHE A 352 -3.54 10.12 7.43
C PHE A 352 -2.34 9.64 8.22
N GLY A 353 -2.42 8.42 8.73
CA GLY A 353 -1.28 7.75 9.33
C GLY A 353 -1.57 6.31 9.66
N ARG A 354 -0.50 5.55 9.86
CA ARG A 354 -0.52 4.16 10.29
C ARG A 354 0.48 3.92 11.40
N PHE A 355 0.15 2.97 12.22
CA PHE A 355 1.06 2.33 13.16
C PHE A 355 0.95 0.82 12.98
N GLY A 356 2.08 0.14 12.92
CA GLY A 356 2.16 -1.31 12.82
C GLY A 356 3.17 -1.88 13.79
N TRP A 357 2.86 -3.06 14.29
CA TRP A 357 3.73 -3.84 15.15
C TRP A 357 3.50 -5.33 14.94
N ASN A 358 4.59 -6.09 14.87
CA ASN A 358 4.56 -7.55 14.98
C ASN A 358 5.59 -8.05 15.99
N GLU A 359 5.52 -9.34 16.30
CA GLU A 359 6.34 -9.95 17.33
C GLU A 359 7.84 -10.01 16.99
N GLY A 360 8.22 -10.05 15.67
CA GLY A 360 9.58 -9.93 15.14
C GLY A 360 10.59 -11.01 15.56
N GLN A 361 10.12 -12.20 15.99
CA GLN A 361 10.96 -13.34 16.31
C GLN A 361 11.09 -14.31 15.14
N HIS A 362 10.05 -14.33 14.28
CA HIS A 362 9.98 -15.19 13.11
C HIS A 362 10.34 -14.41 11.85
N GLU A 363 10.82 -15.15 10.87
CA GLU A 363 11.12 -14.69 9.53
C GLU A 363 9.98 -13.83 8.95
N SER A 364 10.31 -12.72 8.30
CA SER A 364 9.35 -11.99 7.48
C SER A 364 9.06 -12.80 6.23
N TYR A 365 7.76 -12.94 5.86
CA TYR A 365 7.39 -14.04 4.98
C TYR A 365 6.80 -13.61 3.64
N ALA A 366 6.00 -12.51 3.62
CA ALA A 366 5.26 -12.20 2.41
C ALA A 366 5.41 -10.74 1.92
N TYR A 367 5.48 -9.73 2.80
CA TYR A 367 5.40 -8.33 2.38
C TYR A 367 6.72 -7.57 2.53
N THR A 368 7.07 -7.19 3.76
CA THR A 368 8.28 -6.40 4.05
C THR A 368 9.05 -6.98 5.23
N GLU A 369 10.33 -6.62 5.35
CA GLU A 369 11.12 -6.94 6.53
C GLU A 369 11.04 -5.81 7.56
N VAL A 370 9.83 -5.60 8.10
CA VAL A 370 9.52 -4.56 9.07
C VAL A 370 8.77 -5.16 10.26
N ASP A 371 9.27 -4.91 11.48
CA ASP A 371 8.61 -5.37 12.72
C ASP A 371 7.81 -4.26 13.41
N GLN A 372 8.14 -2.99 13.12
CA GLN A 372 7.41 -1.81 13.56
C GLN A 372 7.46 -0.73 12.49
N THR A 373 6.32 -0.12 12.23
CA THR A 373 6.21 1.05 11.36
C THR A 373 5.38 2.13 12.02
N PHE A 374 5.72 3.37 11.74
CA PHE A 374 4.87 4.52 12.03
C PHE A 374 4.95 5.46 10.84
N GLU A 375 3.81 5.90 10.36
CA GLU A 375 3.71 6.90 9.29
C GLU A 375 2.72 8.00 9.64
N LEU A 376 2.99 9.19 9.12
CA LEU A 376 2.10 10.34 9.17
C LEU A 376 2.27 11.16 7.91
N GLY A 377 1.16 11.44 7.24
CA GLY A 377 1.16 12.15 5.97
C GLY A 377 -0.09 12.97 5.73
N ALA A 378 -0.07 13.66 4.60
CA ALA A 378 -1.20 14.44 4.13
C ALA A 378 -1.21 14.51 2.60
N ASP A 379 -2.39 14.69 2.01
CA ASP A 379 -2.56 15.03 0.61
C ASP A 379 -3.46 16.26 0.42
N LEU A 380 -3.24 16.99 -0.67
CA LEU A 380 -3.95 18.19 -1.04
C LEU A 380 -4.37 18.14 -2.50
N THR A 381 -5.65 18.42 -2.80
CA THR A 381 -6.13 18.52 -4.18
C THR A 381 -5.74 19.84 -4.82
N GLY A 382 -5.59 19.84 -6.15
CA GLY A 382 -5.09 20.97 -6.94
C GLY A 382 -6.09 22.12 -7.15
N LYS A 383 -7.18 22.18 -6.43
CA LYS A 383 -8.17 23.28 -6.55
C LYS A 383 -7.57 24.66 -6.31
N HIS A 384 -6.59 24.75 -5.39
CA HIS A 384 -5.93 26.02 -5.05
C HIS A 384 -5.09 26.61 -6.18
N TRP A 385 -4.71 25.79 -7.19
CA TRP A 385 -3.99 26.26 -8.39
C TRP A 385 -4.73 25.95 -9.69
N SER A 386 -6.09 25.87 -9.60
CA SER A 386 -7.01 25.72 -10.75
C SER A 386 -6.84 24.41 -11.54
N ARG A 387 -6.33 23.36 -10.89
CA ARG A 387 -6.18 22.01 -11.44
C ARG A 387 -6.80 20.96 -10.51
N PRO A 388 -8.14 20.92 -10.40
CA PRO A 388 -8.85 20.17 -9.33
C PRO A 388 -8.59 18.66 -9.34
N ASN A 389 -8.15 18.09 -10.46
CA ASN A 389 -7.82 16.68 -10.60
C ASN A 389 -6.34 16.38 -10.32
N ASP A 390 -5.50 17.41 -10.12
CA ASP A 390 -4.13 17.20 -9.66
C ASP A 390 -4.10 16.95 -8.15
N LYS A 391 -3.01 16.34 -7.69
CA LYS A 391 -2.82 16.05 -6.27
C LYS A 391 -1.36 16.20 -5.87
N VAL A 392 -1.11 16.67 -4.67
CA VAL A 392 0.20 16.66 -4.03
C VAL A 392 0.08 15.93 -2.70
N GLY A 393 1.07 15.12 -2.36
CA GLY A 393 1.14 14.44 -1.07
C GLY A 393 2.54 14.50 -0.47
N ILE A 394 2.58 14.39 0.86
CA ILE A 394 3.81 14.25 1.63
C ILE A 394 3.58 13.29 2.78
N VAL A 395 4.56 12.41 3.06
CA VAL A 395 4.51 11.46 4.17
C VAL A 395 5.89 11.26 4.78
N GLY A 396 5.94 11.14 6.10
CA GLY A 396 7.11 10.65 6.83
C GLY A 396 6.82 9.25 7.37
N VAL A 397 7.75 8.32 7.16
CA VAL A 397 7.68 6.94 7.64
C VAL A 397 8.93 6.63 8.45
N THR A 398 8.78 5.81 9.49
CA THR A 398 9.90 5.28 10.26
C THR A 398 9.69 3.80 10.52
N ASN A 399 10.60 2.98 10.01
CA ASN A 399 10.58 1.52 10.11
C ASN A 399 11.60 1.01 11.12
N ALA A 400 11.31 -0.13 11.76
CA ALA A 400 12.24 -0.77 12.70
C ALA A 400 12.08 -2.28 12.70
N ILE A 401 13.14 -2.97 13.13
CA ILE A 401 13.17 -4.41 13.37
C ILE A 401 13.55 -4.72 14.82
N LYS A 402 13.14 -5.89 15.29
CA LYS A 402 13.41 -6.39 16.64
C LYS A 402 14.87 -6.83 16.81
N ARG A 403 15.30 -6.96 18.07
CA ARG A 403 16.68 -7.25 18.44
C ARG A 403 17.24 -8.53 17.81
N ASP A 404 16.46 -9.62 17.78
CA ASP A 404 16.92 -10.88 17.21
C ASP A 404 17.11 -10.76 15.69
N HIS A 405 16.25 -10.00 15.00
CA HIS A 405 16.38 -9.68 13.59
C HIS A 405 17.58 -8.75 13.32
N GLN A 406 17.80 -7.72 14.17
CA GLN A 406 19.00 -6.86 14.09
C GLN A 406 20.29 -7.68 14.21
N GLN A 407 20.32 -8.62 15.17
CA GLN A 407 21.46 -9.49 15.37
C GLN A 407 21.69 -10.44 14.17
N TYR A 408 20.61 -10.95 13.59
CA TYR A 408 20.64 -11.80 12.40
C TYR A 408 21.33 -11.09 11.23
N LEU A 409 20.85 -9.88 10.88
CA LEU A 409 21.45 -9.06 9.82
C LEU A 409 22.88 -8.60 10.19
N GLY A 410 23.13 -8.29 11.46
CA GLY A 410 24.45 -7.91 11.97
C GLY A 410 25.50 -9.00 11.87
N LEU A 411 25.11 -10.26 11.96
CA LEU A 411 25.96 -11.44 11.73
C LEU A 411 26.11 -11.81 10.25
N GLY A 412 25.55 -11.00 9.34
CA GLY A 412 25.62 -11.21 7.90
C GLY A 412 24.50 -12.09 7.32
N GLY A 413 23.46 -12.37 8.10
CA GLY A 413 22.27 -13.09 7.63
C GLY A 413 21.56 -12.36 6.50
N LEU A 414 20.89 -13.11 5.64
CA LEU A 414 20.14 -12.61 4.49
C LEU A 414 18.64 -12.85 4.71
N GLY A 415 17.84 -11.79 4.66
CA GLY A 415 16.41 -11.88 4.47
C GLY A 415 16.03 -11.89 2.99
N PHE A 416 14.75 -11.85 2.67
CA PHE A 416 14.35 -11.82 1.25
C PHE A 416 14.51 -10.42 0.61
N LEU A 417 14.61 -9.35 1.42
CA LEU A 417 14.89 -7.97 0.97
C LEU A 417 16.23 -7.44 1.45
N LEU A 418 16.67 -7.80 2.67
CA LEU A 418 17.74 -7.14 3.41
C LEU A 418 18.95 -8.05 3.61
N GLY A 419 20.14 -7.43 3.73
CA GLY A 419 21.37 -8.14 4.04
C GLY A 419 22.62 -7.44 3.51
N ASP A 420 23.14 -6.47 4.28
CA ASP A 420 24.35 -5.69 3.96
C ASP A 420 25.63 -6.44 4.28
N GLY A 421 25.56 -7.62 4.88
CA GLY A 421 26.72 -8.38 5.37
C GLY A 421 27.20 -7.93 6.75
N ALA A 422 26.84 -6.74 7.22
CA ALA A 422 27.03 -6.21 8.56
C ALA A 422 25.97 -5.14 8.84
N LEU A 423 25.68 -4.87 10.12
CA LEU A 423 24.69 -3.90 10.53
C LEU A 423 25.16 -3.06 11.71
N ARG A 424 25.13 -1.75 11.54
CA ARG A 424 25.07 -0.79 12.64
C ARG A 424 23.65 -0.26 12.69
N TYR A 425 22.84 -0.82 13.58
CA TYR A 425 21.40 -0.58 13.57
C TYR A 425 21.02 0.89 13.81
N ALA A 426 20.13 1.38 12.95
CA ALA A 426 19.30 2.56 13.15
C ALA A 426 17.91 2.28 12.52
N ARG A 427 16.91 3.08 12.82
CA ARG A 427 15.63 3.00 12.10
C ARG A 427 15.84 3.48 10.66
N GLU A 428 15.14 2.86 9.71
CA GLU A 428 15.04 3.39 8.35
C GLU A 428 13.96 4.46 8.34
N ASP A 429 14.38 5.72 8.13
CA ASP A 429 13.49 6.88 8.10
C ASP A 429 13.33 7.37 6.66
N ILE A 430 12.08 7.55 6.23
CA ILE A 430 11.70 7.89 4.85
C ILE A 430 10.85 9.16 4.87
N LEU A 431 11.18 10.10 3.99
CA LEU A 431 10.32 11.23 3.63
C LEU A 431 10.00 11.13 2.15
N GLU A 432 8.74 10.91 1.81
CA GLU A 432 8.25 10.85 0.43
C GLU A 432 7.35 12.03 0.13
N ALA A 433 7.49 12.58 -1.07
CA ALA A 433 6.60 13.62 -1.59
C ALA A 433 6.37 13.43 -3.07
N TYR A 434 5.12 13.59 -3.50
CA TYR A 434 4.75 13.50 -4.91
C TYR A 434 3.89 14.67 -5.38
N TYR A 435 3.94 14.94 -6.68
CA TYR A 435 2.97 15.73 -7.42
C TYR A 435 2.41 14.90 -8.56
N ASN A 436 1.10 14.63 -8.57
CA ASN A 436 0.40 13.92 -9.63
C ASN A 436 -0.42 14.88 -10.45
N ALA A 437 -0.06 15.04 -11.71
CA ALA A 437 -0.74 15.90 -12.69
C ALA A 437 -1.71 15.09 -13.55
N HIS A 438 -2.98 15.46 -13.56
CA HIS A 438 -3.95 14.98 -14.52
C HIS A 438 -3.79 15.74 -15.85
N ASN A 439 -3.28 15.08 -16.87
CA ASN A 439 -2.95 15.71 -18.15
C ASN A 439 -4.12 15.70 -19.13
N TRP A 440 -4.82 14.58 -19.24
CA TRP A 440 -5.94 14.41 -20.12
C TRP A 440 -6.68 13.11 -19.83
N ARG A 441 -8.02 13.16 -19.66
CA ARG A 441 -8.87 12.00 -19.35
C ARG A 441 -8.20 11.07 -18.34
N GLY A 442 -7.89 9.81 -18.72
CA GLY A 442 -7.21 8.84 -17.88
C GLY A 442 -5.68 8.96 -17.87
N LEU A 443 -5.07 9.98 -18.47
CA LEU A 443 -3.61 10.14 -18.54
C LEU A 443 -3.11 11.04 -17.40
N TYR A 444 -2.20 10.48 -16.59
CA TYR A 444 -1.54 11.15 -15.47
C TYR A 444 -0.02 11.09 -15.58
N THR A 445 0.66 12.09 -15.04
CA THR A 445 2.12 12.08 -14.88
C THR A 445 2.45 12.53 -13.46
N SER A 446 3.29 11.77 -12.77
CA SER A 446 3.73 12.11 -11.42
C SER A 446 5.23 12.33 -11.38
N LEU A 447 5.63 13.30 -10.56
CA LEU A 447 6.99 13.43 -10.06
C LEU A 447 6.98 13.01 -8.59
N ASP A 448 7.94 12.20 -8.18
CA ASP A 448 8.07 11.70 -6.83
C ASP A 448 9.51 11.77 -6.35
N VAL A 449 9.69 12.04 -5.08
CA VAL A 449 11.01 12.03 -4.42
C VAL A 449 10.91 11.36 -3.07
N GLN A 450 11.83 10.43 -2.81
CA GLN A 450 11.98 9.77 -1.52
C GLN A 450 13.37 10.04 -0.96
N LEU A 451 13.43 10.59 0.24
CA LEU A 451 14.66 10.79 1.00
C LEU A 451 14.72 9.70 2.08
N ILE A 452 15.73 8.83 2.03
CA ILE A 452 15.84 7.66 2.89
C ILE A 452 17.11 7.79 3.71
N ASP A 453 16.96 7.85 5.04
CA ASP A 453 18.08 7.78 5.99
C ASP A 453 18.21 6.34 6.49
N HIS A 454 19.43 5.87 6.65
CA HIS A 454 19.78 4.53 7.10
C HIS A 454 19.14 3.39 6.27
N PRO A 455 19.35 3.36 4.92
CA PRO A 455 18.77 2.34 4.05
C PRO A 455 19.12 0.94 4.57
N GLY A 456 18.10 0.07 4.64
CA GLY A 456 18.23 -1.28 5.21
C GLY A 456 18.57 -1.30 6.70
N TYR A 457 18.11 -0.30 7.47
CA TYR A 457 18.38 -0.12 8.90
C TYR A 457 19.85 0.17 9.25
N ASN A 458 20.68 0.60 8.31
CA ASN A 458 22.12 0.64 8.50
C ASN A 458 22.66 2.07 8.64
N LEU A 459 22.98 2.46 9.86
CA LEU A 459 23.61 3.76 10.22
C LEU A 459 24.91 4.05 9.46
N ALA A 460 25.59 3.01 9.00
CA ALA A 460 26.85 3.16 8.24
C ALA A 460 26.62 3.54 6.77
N ARG A 461 25.35 3.55 6.31
CA ARG A 461 25.01 3.77 4.90
C ARG A 461 23.96 4.89 4.76
N GLY A 462 23.97 5.56 3.62
CA GLY A 462 23.04 6.65 3.31
C GLY A 462 23.54 8.03 3.78
N PRO A 463 22.69 9.08 3.79
CA PRO A 463 21.33 9.04 3.23
C PRO A 463 21.32 8.92 1.70
N VAL A 464 20.18 8.51 1.14
CA VAL A 464 19.97 8.44 -0.31
C VAL A 464 18.69 9.16 -0.71
N ALA A 465 18.73 9.84 -1.88
CA ALA A 465 17.57 10.44 -2.51
C ALA A 465 17.21 9.61 -3.75
N VAL A 466 15.95 9.16 -3.85
CA VAL A 466 15.40 8.46 -5.01
C VAL A 466 14.41 9.36 -5.70
N PHE A 467 14.59 9.56 -7.01
CA PHE A 467 13.74 10.39 -7.86
C PHE A 467 12.96 9.48 -8.79
N SER A 468 11.66 9.73 -8.91
CA SER A 468 10.79 8.94 -9.76
C SER A 468 9.98 9.81 -10.71
N VAL A 469 9.78 9.31 -11.93
CA VAL A 469 8.80 9.83 -12.89
C VAL A 469 7.86 8.69 -13.24
N ARG A 470 6.57 8.88 -12.99
CA ARG A 470 5.53 7.91 -13.29
C ARG A 470 4.61 8.46 -14.37
N THR A 471 4.30 7.64 -15.36
CA THR A 471 3.22 7.86 -16.33
C THR A 471 2.18 6.77 -16.14
N HIS A 472 0.95 7.17 -15.91
CA HIS A 472 -0.18 6.28 -15.65
C HIS A 472 -1.31 6.56 -16.61
N VAL A 473 -1.96 5.50 -17.08
CA VAL A 473 -3.14 5.56 -17.97
C VAL A 473 -4.22 4.63 -17.45
N ASP A 474 -5.42 5.20 -17.21
CA ASP A 474 -6.67 4.46 -16.97
C ASP A 474 -7.52 4.43 -18.25
N PHE A 475 -7.95 3.26 -18.69
CA PHE A 475 -8.75 3.10 -19.90
C PHE A 475 -9.92 2.13 -19.77
#